data_e83a63bed4180f7a70982e1e65352ea4
#
_entry.id   e83a63bed4180f7a70982e1e65352ea4
#
_cell.length_a   1.000
_cell.length_b   1.000
_cell.length_c   1.000
_cell.angle_alpha   90.00
_cell.angle_beta   90.00
_cell.angle_gamma   90.00
#
_symmetry.space_group_name_H-M   'P 1'
#
loop_
_entity.id
_entity.type
_entity.pdbx_description
1 polymer ?
#
loop_
_entity_poly.entity_id
_entity_poly.type
_entity_poly.pdbx_seq_one_letter_code
_entity_poly.pdbx_strand_id
1 'polypeptide(L)'
;MRITIYPPERLRVHAQLPASKSISNRALVIQALAARNCAGQVPEVRNLSDCDDTQVMLRALSTMPDVIDIMAAGTAMRFLTAYLSITPGTHTITGTERMRHRPIGILVDALRRLGAAVEY
;
A
#
# COMPACT_ATOMS: atom_id res chain seq x y z
N MET A 1 31.24 3.45 7.58
CA MET A 1 30.77 3.28 8.98
C MET A 1 31.09 1.86 9.41
N ARG A 2 31.77 1.64 10.53
CA ARG A 2 32.07 0.32 11.09
C ARG A 2 31.25 0.14 12.36
N ILE A 3 30.50 -0.94 12.47
CA ILE A 3 29.68 -1.26 13.65
C ILE A 3 30.23 -2.55 14.25
N THR A 4 30.50 -2.55 15.55
CA THR A 4 30.90 -3.74 16.30
C THR A 4 29.81 -4.05 17.31
N ILE A 5 29.30 -5.30 17.29
CA ILE A 5 28.20 -5.73 18.13
C ILE A 5 28.73 -6.78 19.11
N TYR A 6 28.49 -6.57 20.40
CA TYR A 6 28.81 -7.51 21.46
C TYR A 6 27.52 -8.15 21.96
N PRO A 7 27.33 -9.47 21.83
CA PRO A 7 26.13 -10.12 22.35
C PRO A 7 26.15 -10.15 23.89
N PRO A 8 25.01 -10.01 24.55
CA PRO A 8 24.93 -10.20 25.99
C PRO A 8 25.08 -11.68 26.37
N GLU A 9 25.59 -11.98 27.55
CA GLU A 9 25.74 -13.37 28.07
C GLU A 9 24.38 -14.09 28.19
N ARG A 10 23.31 -13.36 28.48
CA ARG A 10 21.94 -13.88 28.57
C ARG A 10 20.98 -12.91 27.92
N LEU A 11 20.16 -13.40 27.00
CA LEU A 11 19.08 -12.64 26.37
C LEU A 11 17.74 -13.08 27.00
N ARG A 12 17.10 -12.17 27.76
CA ARG A 12 15.70 -12.29 28.18
C ARG A 12 15.01 -10.98 27.88
N VAL A 13 14.25 -10.98 26.80
CA VAL A 13 13.53 -9.78 26.33
C VAL A 13 12.09 -10.14 26.06
N HIS A 14 11.16 -9.32 26.55
CA HIS A 14 9.79 -9.30 26.11
C HIS A 14 9.66 -8.15 25.10
N ALA A 15 9.55 -8.49 23.82
CA ALA A 15 9.43 -7.50 22.76
C ALA A 15 7.98 -7.43 22.28
N GLN A 16 7.37 -6.25 22.36
CA GLN A 16 6.10 -5.96 21.73
C GLN A 16 6.38 -5.42 20.32
N LEU A 17 6.04 -6.22 19.32
CA LEU A 17 6.26 -5.84 17.92
C LEU A 17 5.11 -4.95 17.41
N PRO A 18 5.42 -3.95 16.58
CA PRO A 18 4.40 -3.19 15.87
C PRO A 18 3.65 -4.08 14.86
N ALA A 19 2.47 -3.65 14.43
CA ALA A 19 1.72 -4.33 13.40
C ALA A 19 2.50 -4.40 12.07
N SER A 20 2.30 -5.49 11.33
CA SER A 20 2.99 -5.70 10.06
C SER A 20 2.45 -4.78 8.97
N LYS A 21 3.31 -3.92 8.40
CA LYS A 21 3.00 -3.12 7.21
C LYS A 21 2.45 -3.98 6.06
N SER A 22 3.10 -5.09 5.82
CA SER A 22 2.77 -5.97 4.70
C SER A 22 1.38 -6.62 4.84
N ILE A 23 1.00 -6.98 6.05
CA ILE A 23 -0.35 -7.50 6.35
C ILE A 23 -1.37 -6.37 6.29
N SER A 24 -1.08 -5.23 6.91
CA SER A 24 -1.98 -4.06 6.94
C SER A 24 -2.37 -3.59 5.54
N ASN A 25 -1.39 -3.42 4.65
CA ASN A 25 -1.65 -2.94 3.30
C ASN A 25 -2.50 -3.94 2.49
N ARG A 26 -2.30 -5.23 2.66
CA ARG A 26 -3.13 -6.26 2.01
C ARG A 26 -4.55 -6.29 2.56
N ALA A 27 -4.69 -6.22 3.89
CA ALA A 27 -5.98 -6.20 4.55
C ALA A 27 -6.83 -5.00 4.11
N LEU A 28 -6.22 -3.81 3.97
CA LEU A 28 -6.90 -2.61 3.47
C LEU A 28 -7.40 -2.79 2.03
N VAL A 29 -6.61 -3.40 1.14
CA VAL A 29 -7.07 -3.68 -0.23
C VAL A 29 -8.22 -4.70 -0.23
N ILE A 30 -8.11 -5.75 0.56
CA ILE A 30 -9.19 -6.76 0.69
C ILE A 30 -10.46 -6.11 1.23
N GLN A 31 -10.36 -5.27 2.25
CA GLN A 31 -11.49 -4.52 2.79
C GLN A 31 -12.15 -3.63 1.74
N ALA A 32 -11.34 -2.86 0.98
CA ALA A 32 -11.84 -2.00 -0.08
C ALA A 32 -12.54 -2.78 -1.20
N LEU A 33 -11.99 -3.94 -1.59
CA LEU A 33 -12.61 -4.84 -2.57
C LEU A 33 -13.91 -5.45 -2.03
N ALA A 34 -13.95 -5.85 -0.77
CA ALA A 34 -15.14 -6.39 -0.13
C ALA A 34 -16.25 -5.33 -0.06
N ALA A 35 -15.92 -4.09 0.28
CA ALA A 35 -16.88 -2.98 0.34
C ALA A 35 -17.55 -2.69 -1.01
N ARG A 36 -16.85 -2.96 -2.12
CA ARG A 36 -17.41 -2.80 -3.48
C ARG A 36 -18.35 -3.94 -3.89
N ASN A 37 -18.09 -5.14 -3.39
CA ASN A 37 -18.76 -6.37 -3.88
C ASN A 37 -19.78 -6.94 -2.91
N CYS A 38 -19.81 -6.46 -1.67
CA CYS A 38 -20.72 -6.94 -0.64
C CYS A 38 -21.80 -5.89 -0.35
N ALA A 39 -23.05 -6.30 -0.36
CA ALA A 39 -24.19 -5.45 0.03
C ALA A 39 -24.29 -5.22 1.54
N GLY A 40 -23.47 -5.87 2.33
CA GLY A 40 -23.44 -5.80 3.79
C GLY A 40 -22.33 -4.93 4.34
N GLN A 41 -22.35 -4.73 5.66
CA GLN A 41 -21.29 -4.02 6.35
C GLN A 41 -19.98 -4.81 6.33
N VAL A 42 -18.91 -4.21 5.81
CA VAL A 42 -17.57 -4.81 5.82
C VAL A 42 -16.89 -4.48 7.14
N PRO A 43 -16.35 -5.47 7.87
CA PRO A 43 -15.65 -5.23 9.12
C PRO A 43 -14.46 -4.30 8.96
N GLU A 44 -14.25 -3.43 9.93
CA GLU A 44 -13.08 -2.59 10.00
C GLU A 44 -11.81 -3.42 10.28
N VAL A 45 -10.72 -3.11 9.58
CA VAL A 45 -9.42 -3.71 9.86
C VAL A 45 -8.82 -3.05 11.11
N ARG A 46 -8.57 -3.87 12.12
CA ARG A 46 -7.98 -3.41 13.40
C ARG A 46 -6.49 -3.66 13.44
N ASN A 47 -5.80 -2.96 14.33
CA ASN A 47 -4.36 -3.10 14.56
C ASN A 47 -3.54 -2.91 13.27
N LEU A 48 -3.82 -1.83 12.54
CA LEU A 48 -3.04 -1.43 11.38
C LEU A 48 -1.65 -0.93 11.78
N SER A 49 -0.68 -1.13 10.90
CA SER A 49 0.63 -0.51 11.04
C SER A 49 0.52 1.01 10.94
N ASP A 50 1.31 1.72 11.73
CA ASP A 50 1.45 3.17 11.74
C ASP A 50 2.44 3.72 10.70
N CYS A 51 3.07 2.84 9.90
CA CYS A 51 4.05 3.25 8.90
C CYS A 51 3.43 4.05 7.75
N ASP A 52 4.27 4.87 7.10
CA ASP A 52 3.88 5.78 6.01
C ASP A 52 3.10 5.07 4.89
N ASP A 53 3.57 3.89 4.44
CA ASP A 53 2.91 3.10 3.39
C ASP A 53 1.45 2.77 3.76
N THR A 54 1.20 2.38 5.01
CA THR A 54 -0.15 2.03 5.47
C THR A 54 -1.02 3.27 5.61
N GLN A 55 -0.47 4.38 6.09
CA GLN A 55 -1.18 5.65 6.20
C GLN A 55 -1.57 6.21 4.82
N VAL A 56 -0.70 6.09 3.84
CA VAL A 56 -1.00 6.44 2.44
C VAL A 56 -2.13 5.57 1.88
N MET A 57 -2.06 4.25 2.07
CA MET A 57 -3.11 3.32 1.64
C MET A 57 -4.45 3.64 2.28
N LEU A 58 -4.46 3.87 3.60
CA LEU A 58 -5.67 4.18 4.34
C LEU A 58 -6.34 5.46 3.79
N ARG A 59 -5.58 6.54 3.63
CA ARG A 59 -6.10 7.80 3.07
C ARG A 59 -6.62 7.62 1.65
N ALA A 60 -5.83 7.00 0.77
CA ALA A 60 -6.21 6.80 -0.61
C ALA A 60 -7.52 6.00 -0.75
N LEU A 61 -7.65 4.91 -0.01
CA LEU A 61 -8.83 4.03 -0.09
C LEU A 61 -10.07 4.59 0.62
N SER A 62 -9.92 5.48 1.61
CA SER A 62 -11.05 6.07 2.31
C SER A 62 -11.64 7.30 1.61
N THR A 63 -10.82 8.11 0.95
CA THR A 63 -11.26 9.38 0.33
C THR A 63 -11.30 9.32 -1.20
N MET A 64 -10.61 8.38 -1.82
CA MET A 64 -10.51 8.19 -3.28
C MET A 64 -10.30 9.50 -4.05
N PRO A 65 -9.26 10.28 -3.75
CA PRO A 65 -9.05 11.55 -4.41
C PRO A 65 -8.59 11.36 -5.87
N ASP A 66 -8.84 12.36 -6.73
CA ASP A 66 -8.40 12.33 -8.12
C ASP A 66 -6.87 12.26 -8.26
N VAL A 67 -6.15 12.89 -7.33
CA VAL A 67 -4.68 12.84 -7.25
C VAL A 67 -4.26 12.24 -5.92
N ILE A 68 -3.55 11.12 -5.99
CA ILE A 68 -3.07 10.36 -4.85
C ILE A 68 -1.56 10.54 -4.73
N ASP A 69 -1.11 11.32 -3.76
CA ASP A 69 0.32 11.42 -3.45
C ASP A 69 0.73 10.28 -2.52
N ILE A 70 1.50 9.36 -3.07
CA ILE A 70 2.03 8.20 -2.33
C ILE A 70 3.35 8.49 -1.61
N MET A 71 3.86 9.72 -1.69
CA MET A 71 5.15 10.07 -1.10
C MET A 71 6.28 9.12 -1.57
N ALA A 72 6.85 8.34 -0.64
CA ALA A 72 7.88 7.33 -0.94
C ALA A 72 7.35 5.87 -0.80
N ALA A 73 6.03 5.68 -0.72
CA ALA A 73 5.39 4.41 -0.42
C ALA A 73 5.27 3.48 -1.65
N GLY A 74 6.34 2.79 -1.99
CA GLY A 74 6.39 1.93 -3.19
C GLY A 74 5.45 0.72 -3.16
N THR A 75 5.07 0.23 -1.99
CA THR A 75 4.06 -0.84 -1.86
C THR A 75 2.67 -0.27 -2.16
N ALA A 76 2.36 0.91 -1.62
CA ALA A 76 1.12 1.61 -1.90
C ALA A 76 0.96 1.90 -3.40
N MET A 77 2.01 2.36 -4.09
CA MET A 77 1.99 2.57 -5.53
C MET A 77 1.46 1.33 -6.28
N ARG A 78 2.04 0.16 -6.02
CA ARG A 78 1.67 -1.06 -6.75
C ARG A 78 0.26 -1.54 -6.44
N PHE A 79 -0.12 -1.52 -5.17
CA PHE A 79 -1.48 -1.94 -4.78
C PHE A 79 -2.55 -0.97 -5.29
N LEU A 80 -2.30 0.33 -5.19
CA LEU A 80 -3.25 1.33 -5.69
C LEU A 80 -3.35 1.29 -7.22
N THR A 81 -2.25 1.13 -7.95
CA THR A 81 -2.31 0.97 -9.41
C THR A 81 -3.21 -0.20 -9.81
N ALA A 82 -3.07 -1.35 -9.15
CA ALA A 82 -3.93 -2.50 -9.42
C ALA A 82 -5.38 -2.27 -8.98
N TYR A 83 -5.62 -1.69 -7.83
CA TYR A 83 -6.97 -1.40 -7.32
C TYR A 83 -7.71 -0.36 -8.18
N LEU A 84 -7.03 0.72 -8.55
CA LEU A 84 -7.61 1.79 -9.37
C LEU A 84 -7.89 1.34 -10.79
N SER A 85 -7.13 0.38 -11.33
CA SER A 85 -7.38 -0.15 -12.68
C SER A 85 -8.74 -0.82 -12.86
N ILE A 86 -9.40 -1.18 -11.75
CA ILE A 86 -10.76 -1.74 -11.73
C ILE A 86 -11.77 -0.80 -11.07
N THR A 87 -11.36 0.41 -10.71
CA THR A 87 -12.22 1.40 -10.04
C THR A 87 -12.71 2.41 -11.07
N PRO A 88 -14.03 2.73 -11.13
CA PRO A 88 -14.54 3.76 -12.02
C PRO A 88 -13.91 5.13 -11.75
N GLY A 89 -13.71 5.90 -12.81
CA GLY A 89 -13.11 7.24 -12.75
C GLY A 89 -11.69 7.27 -13.28
N THR A 90 -11.11 8.46 -13.27
CA THR A 90 -9.72 8.72 -13.63
C THR A 90 -8.96 9.18 -12.40
N HIS A 91 -7.91 8.48 -12.06
CA HIS A 91 -7.09 8.78 -10.89
C HIS A 91 -5.62 8.92 -11.28
N THR A 92 -4.94 9.86 -10.67
CA THR A 92 -3.50 10.07 -10.87
C THR A 92 -2.75 9.67 -9.62
N ILE A 93 -1.75 8.81 -9.76
CA ILE A 93 -0.80 8.50 -8.68
C ILE A 93 0.46 9.33 -8.89
N THR A 94 0.89 10.06 -7.87
CA THR A 94 2.15 10.80 -7.85
C THR A 94 2.93 10.49 -6.57
N GLY A 95 4.13 11.02 -6.46
CA GLY A 95 4.98 10.83 -5.27
C GLY A 95 6.27 11.62 -5.39
N THR A 96 7.24 11.33 -4.53
CA THR A 96 8.57 11.94 -4.62
C THR A 96 9.19 11.71 -5.99
N GLU A 97 10.13 12.54 -6.39
CA GLU A 97 10.83 12.42 -7.66
C GLU A 97 11.42 11.01 -7.87
N ARG A 98 12.06 10.47 -6.85
CA ARG A 98 12.57 9.10 -6.87
C ARG A 98 11.45 8.07 -7.12
N MET A 99 10.27 8.30 -6.60
CA MET A 99 9.15 7.39 -6.77
C MET A 99 8.57 7.46 -8.18
N ARG A 100 8.50 8.63 -8.79
CA ARG A 100 8.06 8.83 -10.19
C ARG A 100 8.95 8.12 -11.20
N HIS A 101 10.24 7.92 -10.89
CA HIS A 101 11.17 7.18 -11.73
C HIS A 101 11.26 5.67 -11.37
N ARG A 102 10.43 5.20 -10.45
CA ARG A 102 10.48 3.80 -10.02
C ARG A 102 9.83 2.89 -11.06
N PRO A 103 10.50 1.80 -11.49
CA PRO A 103 9.97 0.92 -12.52
C PRO A 103 8.67 0.23 -12.05
N ILE A 104 7.61 0.42 -12.83
CA ILE A 104 6.29 -0.19 -12.64
C ILE A 104 5.78 -0.86 -13.94
N GLY A 105 6.52 -0.76 -15.04
CA GLY A 105 6.11 -1.18 -16.37
C GLY A 105 5.56 -2.59 -16.43
N ILE A 106 6.21 -3.57 -15.79
CA ILE A 106 5.74 -4.97 -15.80
C ILE A 106 4.31 -5.09 -15.25
N LEU A 107 3.99 -4.37 -14.16
CA LEU A 107 2.64 -4.36 -13.59
C LEU A 107 1.67 -3.67 -14.55
N VAL A 108 2.04 -2.51 -15.09
CA VAL A 108 1.20 -1.76 -16.02
C VAL A 108 0.89 -2.57 -17.28
N ASP A 109 1.89 -3.23 -17.85
CA ASP A 109 1.71 -4.08 -19.04
C ASP A 109 0.78 -5.27 -18.75
N ALA A 110 0.89 -5.87 -17.58
CA ALA A 110 -0.01 -6.92 -17.15
C ALA A 110 -1.46 -6.43 -17.01
N LEU A 111 -1.67 -5.26 -16.39
CA LEU A 111 -2.98 -4.66 -16.23
C LEU A 111 -3.59 -4.25 -17.57
N ARG A 112 -2.81 -3.70 -18.49
CA ARG A 112 -3.25 -3.36 -19.86
C ARG A 112 -3.71 -4.60 -20.64
N ARG A 113 -3.02 -5.73 -20.49
CA ARG A 113 -3.45 -7.02 -21.09
C ARG A 113 -4.78 -7.51 -20.52
N LEU A 114 -5.12 -7.11 -19.30
CA LEU A 114 -6.42 -7.40 -18.67
C LEU A 114 -7.48 -6.36 -19.02
N GLY A 115 -7.17 -5.38 -19.87
CA GLY A 115 -8.11 -4.37 -20.35
C GLY A 115 -8.11 -3.04 -19.58
N ALA A 116 -7.18 -2.83 -18.67
CA ALA A 116 -7.08 -1.57 -17.95
C ALA A 116 -6.45 -0.46 -18.82
N ALA A 117 -6.97 0.75 -18.73
CA ALA A 117 -6.36 1.94 -19.31
C ALA A 117 -5.41 2.58 -18.27
N VAL A 118 -4.12 2.40 -18.44
CA VAL A 118 -3.09 2.94 -17.54
C VAL A 118 -2.00 3.62 -18.36
N GLU A 119 -1.68 4.86 -18.01
CA GLU A 119 -0.55 5.63 -18.54
C GLU A 119 0.51 5.85 -17.46
N TYR A 120 1.81 5.92 -17.83
CA TYR A 120 2.89 6.18 -16.86
C TYR A 120 4.16 6.68 -17.55
#